data_b97d17dc02af7b6e367f5ab2f6ea6fcb
#
_entry.id   b97d17dc02af7b6e367f5ab2f6ea6fcb
#
_cell.length_a   1.000
_cell.length_b   1.000
_cell.length_c   1.000
_cell.angle_alpha   90.00
_cell.angle_beta   90.00
_cell.angle_gamma   90.00
#
_symmetry.space_group_name_H-M   'P 1'
#
loop_
_entity.id
_entity.type
_entity.pdbx_description
1 polymer ?
#
loop_
_entity_poly.entity_id
_entity_poly.type
_entity_poly.pdbx_seq_one_letter_code
_entity_poly.pdbx_strand_id
1 'polypeptide(L)'
;MHHLLTGVDPRAGDAYAPVRMWNPELSEGIEIIIDKCVQPAPEKRYQSCEDLLYDLSHPELITKDYKRRQKRKLNAFIATGVLTVALAIAGIGCRVAAAKVNNNNYDVLVSPSEATSIEKKISSYKQAINIYPNRFEAYESMLQAYEDEGKFGKEQNDEFLALYNAHKDGFDKTSVEYANLNYKIGMMYFNYYTNDDGSYSFSNRVQKAYSFFAVNHDNKEISKEFESKNISDCYYRICYFYKKYILSSATVEEASKDNYEELLSTIEKALAEVENAGAYDQLTLYNGTFMFLYDQRSSMVQVNVDKDLITQLMDNVYKKTEKLSVQKEQSQELKNEIIDNYKDYKEAIERAYTNAEERQELQESNGEEETE
;
A
#
# COMPACT_ATOMS: atom_id res chain seq x y z
N MET A 1 -4.82 -38.35 -75.53
CA MET A 1 -4.11 -37.19 -75.01
C MET A 1 -2.64 -37.16 -75.38
N HIS A 2 -1.83 -38.21 -75.10
CA HIS A 2 -0.40 -38.28 -75.51
C HIS A 2 -0.21 -38.01 -76.98
N HIS A 3 -0.88 -38.80 -77.89
CA HIS A 3 -0.82 -38.64 -79.33
C HIS A 3 -1.22 -37.24 -79.83
N LEU A 4 -2.23 -36.60 -79.18
CA LEU A 4 -2.69 -35.27 -79.59
C LEU A 4 -1.67 -34.16 -79.23
N LEU A 5 -0.87 -34.36 -78.16
CA LEU A 5 0.11 -33.40 -77.74
C LEU A 5 1.51 -33.56 -78.31
N THR A 6 1.82 -34.77 -78.79
CA THR A 6 3.16 -35.09 -79.28
C THR A 6 3.18 -35.43 -80.78
N GLY A 7 2.03 -35.75 -81.36
CA GLY A 7 1.92 -36.28 -82.77
C GLY A 7 2.40 -37.73 -82.93
N VAL A 8 2.84 -38.36 -81.81
CA VAL A 8 3.40 -39.72 -81.80
C VAL A 8 2.43 -40.69 -81.12
N ASP A 9 2.18 -41.87 -81.76
CA ASP A 9 1.40 -42.91 -81.12
C ASP A 9 2.18 -43.51 -79.93
N PRO A 10 1.65 -43.50 -78.72
CA PRO A 10 2.32 -44.06 -77.56
C PRO A 10 2.58 -45.58 -77.63
N ARG A 11 2.00 -46.25 -78.64
CA ARG A 11 2.17 -47.70 -78.88
C ARG A 11 3.15 -48.00 -80.08
N ALA A 12 3.71 -46.94 -80.68
CA ALA A 12 4.59 -47.07 -81.83
C ALA A 12 6.03 -47.48 -81.53
N GLY A 13 6.35 -47.76 -80.23
CA GLY A 13 7.67 -48.20 -79.79
C GLY A 13 7.60 -49.22 -78.66
N ASP A 14 8.72 -49.87 -78.40
CA ASP A 14 8.84 -50.92 -77.37
C ASP A 14 8.72 -50.40 -75.90
N ALA A 15 8.76 -49.13 -75.71
CA ALA A 15 8.65 -48.52 -74.41
C ALA A 15 7.91 -47.17 -74.42
N TYR A 16 7.12 -46.89 -73.41
CA TYR A 16 6.48 -45.60 -73.19
C TYR A 16 7.54 -44.50 -72.89
N ALA A 17 7.49 -43.44 -73.71
CA ALA A 17 8.34 -42.26 -73.46
C ALA A 17 7.49 -41.08 -72.92
N PRO A 18 7.94 -40.39 -71.91
CA PRO A 18 7.25 -39.22 -71.36
C PRO A 18 7.00 -38.13 -72.40
N VAL A 19 5.85 -37.44 -72.33
CA VAL A 19 5.41 -36.45 -73.34
C VAL A 19 6.40 -35.32 -73.54
N ARG A 20 7.15 -34.91 -72.54
CA ARG A 20 8.14 -33.83 -72.66
C ARG A 20 9.43 -34.20 -73.34
N MET A 21 9.68 -35.50 -73.57
CA MET A 21 10.75 -35.94 -74.44
C MET A 21 10.47 -35.59 -75.91
N TRP A 22 9.21 -35.55 -76.30
CA TRP A 22 8.75 -35.21 -77.63
C TRP A 22 8.37 -33.71 -77.76
N ASN A 23 7.81 -33.13 -76.74
CA ASN A 23 7.45 -31.73 -76.70
C ASN A 23 7.89 -31.10 -75.39
N PRO A 24 9.11 -30.53 -75.26
CA PRO A 24 9.66 -29.94 -74.08
C PRO A 24 8.90 -28.71 -73.55
N GLU A 25 8.06 -28.07 -74.35
CA GLU A 25 7.26 -26.90 -73.93
C GLU A 25 6.07 -27.25 -73.05
N LEU A 26 5.69 -28.52 -72.98
CA LEU A 26 4.64 -28.98 -72.11
C LEU A 26 5.04 -28.81 -70.61
N SER A 27 4.08 -28.42 -69.78
CA SER A 27 4.33 -28.31 -68.39
C SER A 27 4.60 -29.66 -67.71
N GLU A 28 5.43 -29.67 -66.65
CA GLU A 28 5.69 -30.86 -65.83
C GLU A 28 4.39 -31.45 -65.27
N GLY A 29 3.38 -30.62 -64.91
CA GLY A 29 2.09 -31.07 -64.41
C GLY A 29 1.31 -31.89 -65.43
N ILE A 30 1.30 -31.47 -66.71
CA ILE A 30 0.65 -32.24 -67.83
C ILE A 30 1.35 -33.57 -68.04
N GLU A 31 2.69 -33.62 -68.04
CA GLU A 31 3.43 -34.87 -68.07
C GLU A 31 3.04 -35.84 -66.97
N ILE A 32 3.02 -35.37 -65.67
CA ILE A 32 2.63 -36.21 -64.55
C ILE A 32 1.21 -36.75 -64.70
N ILE A 33 0.26 -35.91 -65.17
CA ILE A 33 -1.13 -36.36 -65.43
C ILE A 33 -1.18 -37.47 -66.43
N ILE A 34 -0.49 -37.30 -67.58
CA ILE A 34 -0.48 -38.30 -68.64
C ILE A 34 0.21 -39.59 -68.18
N ASP A 35 1.37 -39.47 -67.51
CA ASP A 35 2.10 -40.60 -66.92
C ASP A 35 1.23 -41.38 -65.91
N LYS A 36 0.42 -40.72 -65.14
CA LYS A 36 -0.53 -41.34 -64.20
C LYS A 36 -1.67 -42.06 -64.94
N CYS A 37 -2.16 -41.48 -66.04
CA CYS A 37 -3.21 -42.13 -66.87
C CYS A 37 -2.75 -43.43 -67.50
N VAL A 38 -1.47 -43.53 -67.90
CA VAL A 38 -0.91 -44.66 -68.62
C VAL A 38 -0.16 -45.69 -67.80
N GLN A 39 -0.23 -45.53 -66.42
CA GLN A 39 0.40 -46.47 -65.50
C GLN A 39 -0.02 -47.93 -65.82
N PRO A 40 0.92 -48.90 -65.78
CA PRO A 40 0.60 -50.31 -66.04
C PRO A 40 -0.45 -50.89 -65.12
N ALA A 41 -0.34 -50.56 -63.83
CA ALA A 41 -1.23 -51.03 -62.76
C ALA A 41 -2.50 -50.15 -62.71
N PRO A 42 -3.70 -50.66 -62.86
CA PRO A 42 -4.95 -49.89 -62.90
C PRO A 42 -5.18 -49.08 -61.62
N GLU A 43 -4.80 -49.61 -60.49
CA GLU A 43 -4.91 -48.95 -59.14
C GLU A 43 -4.02 -47.73 -59.04
N LYS A 44 -3.00 -47.55 -59.84
CA LYS A 44 -2.13 -46.40 -59.93
C LYS A 44 -2.61 -45.29 -60.85
N ARG A 45 -3.68 -45.59 -61.63
CA ARG A 45 -4.33 -44.61 -62.50
C ARG A 45 -5.30 -43.73 -61.70
N TYR A 46 -5.89 -42.74 -62.42
CA TYR A 46 -7.02 -42.01 -61.83
C TYR A 46 -8.21 -42.95 -61.59
N GLN A 47 -8.77 -42.92 -60.38
CA GLN A 47 -9.89 -43.80 -60.02
C GLN A 47 -11.24 -43.12 -60.30
N SER A 48 -11.25 -41.82 -60.54
CA SER A 48 -12.44 -41.05 -60.92
C SER A 48 -12.10 -40.05 -62.04
N CYS A 49 -13.09 -39.71 -62.83
CA CYS A 49 -12.97 -38.65 -63.85
C CYS A 49 -12.88 -37.27 -63.18
N GLU A 50 -13.42 -37.14 -62.01
CA GLU A 50 -13.40 -35.90 -61.19
C GLU A 50 -11.97 -35.58 -60.75
N ASP A 51 -11.21 -36.56 -60.22
CA ASP A 51 -9.81 -36.40 -59.84
C ASP A 51 -8.94 -36.00 -61.02
N LEU A 52 -9.18 -36.63 -62.18
CA LEU A 52 -8.48 -36.33 -63.47
C LEU A 52 -8.79 -34.86 -63.85
N LEU A 53 -10.05 -34.45 -63.81
CA LEU A 53 -10.48 -33.12 -64.21
C LEU A 53 -9.90 -32.08 -63.29
N TYR A 54 -9.87 -32.34 -61.93
CA TYR A 54 -9.25 -31.48 -60.93
C TYR A 54 -7.76 -31.27 -61.25
N ASP A 55 -7.00 -32.36 -61.43
CA ASP A 55 -5.56 -32.26 -61.71
C ASP A 55 -5.30 -31.55 -63.03
N LEU A 56 -6.15 -31.76 -64.06
CA LEU A 56 -6.08 -31.04 -65.35
C LEU A 56 -6.36 -29.56 -65.26
N SER A 57 -7.24 -29.16 -64.31
CA SER A 57 -7.56 -27.76 -64.05
C SER A 57 -6.47 -27.06 -63.24
N HIS A 58 -5.64 -27.82 -62.52
CA HIS A 58 -4.60 -27.27 -61.58
C HIS A 58 -3.27 -28.06 -61.80
N PRO A 59 -2.70 -28.11 -63.00
CA PRO A 59 -1.52 -28.95 -63.28
C PRO A 59 -0.28 -28.50 -62.48
N GLU A 60 -0.23 -27.25 -62.00
CA GLU A 60 0.86 -26.73 -61.17
C GLU A 60 0.91 -27.35 -59.80
N LEU A 61 -0.25 -27.74 -59.19
CA LEU A 61 -0.34 -28.23 -57.80
C LEU A 61 0.32 -29.61 -57.64
N ILE A 62 0.42 -30.40 -58.66
CA ILE A 62 0.98 -31.78 -58.65
C ILE A 62 2.48 -31.83 -58.92
N THR A 63 3.09 -30.71 -59.33
CA THR A 63 4.52 -30.62 -59.61
C THR A 63 5.37 -30.79 -58.34
N LYS A 64 6.57 -31.36 -58.53
CA LYS A 64 7.54 -31.55 -57.46
C LYS A 64 7.96 -30.21 -56.87
N ASP A 65 8.10 -29.17 -57.67
CA ASP A 65 8.50 -27.84 -57.24
C ASP A 65 7.42 -27.17 -56.40
N TYR A 66 6.14 -27.27 -56.74
CA TYR A 66 5.04 -26.75 -55.94
C TYR A 66 4.98 -27.43 -54.55
N LYS A 67 4.99 -28.77 -54.53
CA LYS A 67 5.01 -29.56 -53.28
C LYS A 67 6.21 -29.21 -52.41
N ARG A 68 7.39 -28.98 -52.99
CA ARG A 68 8.59 -28.56 -52.29
C ARG A 68 8.45 -27.15 -51.69
N ARG A 69 7.85 -26.21 -52.43
CA ARG A 69 7.57 -24.84 -51.93
C ARG A 69 6.55 -24.86 -50.78
N GLN A 70 5.47 -25.63 -50.92
CA GLN A 70 4.47 -25.77 -49.86
C GLN A 70 5.07 -26.39 -48.60
N LYS A 71 5.88 -27.44 -48.73
CA LYS A 71 6.58 -28.04 -47.58
C LYS A 71 7.53 -27.05 -46.90
N ARG A 72 8.23 -26.20 -47.67
CA ARG A 72 9.08 -25.14 -47.09
C ARG A 72 8.25 -24.11 -46.35
N LYS A 73 7.12 -23.66 -46.89
CA LYS A 73 6.21 -22.72 -46.20
C LYS A 73 5.67 -23.31 -44.90
N LEU A 74 5.25 -24.58 -44.92
CA LEU A 74 4.76 -25.28 -43.73
C LEU A 74 5.86 -25.39 -42.65
N ASN A 75 7.07 -25.79 -43.06
CA ASN A 75 8.19 -25.89 -42.12
C ASN A 75 8.56 -24.52 -41.53
N ALA A 76 8.55 -23.46 -42.34
CA ALA A 76 8.78 -22.10 -41.88
C ALA A 76 7.71 -21.67 -40.88
N PHE A 77 6.43 -21.97 -41.15
CA PHE A 77 5.32 -21.69 -40.22
C PHE A 77 5.46 -22.43 -38.89
N ILE A 78 5.78 -23.73 -38.95
CA ILE A 78 6.01 -24.53 -37.73
C ILE A 78 7.22 -23.98 -36.94
N ALA A 79 8.33 -23.66 -37.63
CA ALA A 79 9.52 -23.11 -36.99
C ALA A 79 9.22 -21.77 -36.29
N THR A 80 8.43 -20.90 -36.92
CA THR A 80 8.01 -19.62 -36.30
C THR A 80 7.13 -19.88 -35.09
N GLY A 81 6.19 -20.79 -35.15
CA GLY A 81 5.33 -21.17 -34.05
C GLY A 81 6.14 -21.71 -32.86
N VAL A 82 7.06 -22.62 -33.10
CA VAL A 82 7.96 -23.16 -32.05
C VAL A 82 8.82 -22.07 -31.45
N LEU A 83 9.39 -21.18 -32.28
CA LEU A 83 10.20 -20.06 -31.76
C LEU A 83 9.38 -19.11 -30.90
N THR A 84 8.15 -18.78 -31.30
CA THR A 84 7.26 -17.92 -30.51
C THR A 84 6.96 -18.52 -29.12
N VAL A 85 6.63 -19.81 -29.07
CA VAL A 85 6.40 -20.53 -27.83
C VAL A 85 7.66 -20.56 -26.95
N ALA A 86 8.82 -20.84 -27.55
CA ALA A 86 10.08 -20.82 -26.79
C ALA A 86 10.42 -19.46 -26.20
N LEU A 87 10.20 -18.38 -26.97
CA LEU A 87 10.41 -17.01 -26.48
C LEU A 87 9.42 -16.64 -25.37
N ALA A 88 8.17 -17.10 -25.46
CA ALA A 88 7.18 -16.87 -24.41
C ALA A 88 7.58 -17.57 -23.11
N ILE A 89 8.01 -18.83 -23.18
CA ILE A 89 8.50 -19.59 -22.00
C ILE A 89 9.76 -18.92 -21.41
N ALA A 90 10.71 -18.53 -22.26
CA ALA A 90 11.91 -17.83 -21.80
C ALA A 90 11.56 -16.50 -21.12
N GLY A 91 10.61 -15.72 -21.67
CA GLY A 91 10.13 -14.47 -21.10
C GLY A 91 9.48 -14.66 -19.71
N ILE A 92 8.65 -15.70 -19.56
CA ILE A 92 8.07 -16.06 -18.25
C ILE A 92 9.18 -16.48 -17.28
N GLY A 93 10.12 -17.31 -17.70
CA GLY A 93 11.26 -17.74 -16.87
C GLY A 93 12.11 -16.57 -16.39
N CYS A 94 12.41 -15.61 -17.27
CA CYS A 94 13.15 -14.39 -16.90
C CYS A 94 12.37 -13.54 -15.88
N ARG A 95 11.05 -13.39 -16.04
CA ARG A 95 10.21 -12.66 -15.07
C ARG A 95 10.20 -13.32 -13.70
N VAL A 96 10.05 -14.64 -13.64
CA VAL A 96 10.08 -15.38 -12.36
C VAL A 96 11.45 -15.27 -11.69
N ALA A 97 12.54 -15.39 -12.46
CA ALA A 97 13.89 -15.23 -11.92
C ALA A 97 14.13 -13.80 -11.39
N ALA A 98 13.73 -12.80 -12.15
CA ALA A 98 13.83 -11.39 -11.73
C ALA A 98 13.00 -11.10 -10.46
N ALA A 99 11.76 -11.61 -10.39
CA ALA A 99 10.93 -11.47 -9.20
C ALA A 99 11.57 -12.14 -7.97
N LYS A 100 12.17 -13.32 -8.13
CA LYS A 100 12.87 -14.00 -7.02
C LYS A 100 14.09 -13.22 -6.54
N VAL A 101 14.89 -12.67 -7.45
CA VAL A 101 16.05 -11.83 -7.10
C VAL A 101 15.61 -10.56 -6.39
N ASN A 102 14.56 -9.89 -6.89
CA ASN A 102 14.02 -8.68 -6.28
C ASN A 102 13.44 -8.96 -4.89
N ASN A 103 12.72 -10.06 -4.69
CA ASN A 103 12.21 -10.44 -3.38
C ASN A 103 13.36 -10.67 -2.39
N ASN A 104 14.37 -11.45 -2.77
CA ASN A 104 15.53 -11.69 -1.90
C ASN A 104 16.26 -10.38 -1.56
N ASN A 105 16.41 -9.48 -2.53
CA ASN A 105 17.03 -8.17 -2.30
C ASN A 105 16.17 -7.32 -1.35
N TYR A 106 14.84 -7.30 -1.53
CA TYR A 106 13.91 -6.59 -0.66
C TYR A 106 14.01 -7.10 0.78
N ASP A 107 13.94 -8.41 1.00
CA ASP A 107 13.98 -9.02 2.32
C ASP A 107 15.29 -8.69 3.07
N VAL A 108 16.43 -8.67 2.36
CA VAL A 108 17.72 -8.24 2.93
C VAL A 108 17.71 -6.74 3.28
N LEU A 109 17.08 -5.91 2.47
CA LEU A 109 17.04 -4.46 2.68
C LEU A 109 16.11 -4.03 3.82
N VAL A 110 15.01 -4.74 4.05
CA VAL A 110 14.08 -4.44 5.16
C VAL A 110 14.53 -5.02 6.50
N SER A 111 15.52 -5.93 6.50
CA SER A 111 16.07 -6.57 7.71
C SER A 111 17.58 -6.36 7.81
N PRO A 112 18.09 -5.12 7.84
CA PRO A 112 19.52 -4.85 8.01
C PRO A 112 19.97 -5.32 9.38
N SER A 113 21.28 -5.66 9.51
CA SER A 113 21.89 -6.04 10.79
C SER A 113 21.67 -4.96 11.86
N GLU A 114 21.46 -5.35 13.10
CA GLU A 114 21.31 -4.44 14.25
C GLU A 114 22.53 -3.51 14.44
N ALA A 115 23.73 -4.00 14.11
CA ALA A 115 24.96 -3.20 14.14
C ALA A 115 25.07 -2.13 13.02
N THR A 116 24.08 -2.07 12.11
CA THR A 116 24.09 -1.10 11.01
C THR A 116 23.70 0.28 11.53
N SER A 117 24.42 1.34 11.12
CA SER A 117 24.06 2.71 11.51
C SER A 117 22.70 3.12 10.94
N ILE A 118 22.03 4.06 11.62
CA ILE A 118 20.67 4.53 11.26
C ILE A 118 20.62 5.04 9.80
N GLU A 119 21.60 5.80 9.36
CA GLU A 119 21.64 6.35 7.99
C GLU A 119 21.71 5.23 6.94
N LYS A 120 22.44 4.15 7.24
CA LYS A 120 22.51 2.99 6.36
C LYS A 120 21.21 2.20 6.37
N LYS A 121 20.56 2.05 7.54
CA LYS A 121 19.23 1.43 7.65
C LYS A 121 18.21 2.20 6.81
N ILE A 122 18.13 3.51 6.98
CA ILE A 122 17.25 4.38 6.19
C ILE A 122 17.54 4.27 4.69
N SER A 123 18.82 4.28 4.30
CA SER A 123 19.22 4.09 2.88
C SER A 123 18.74 2.74 2.34
N SER A 124 18.84 1.67 3.14
CA SER A 124 18.35 0.33 2.76
C SER A 124 16.83 0.31 2.59
N TYR A 125 16.08 0.91 3.53
CA TYR A 125 14.63 1.00 3.43
C TYR A 125 14.16 1.79 2.21
N LYS A 126 14.84 2.89 1.87
CA LYS A 126 14.57 3.64 0.62
C LYS A 126 14.79 2.77 -0.63
N GLN A 127 15.85 1.96 -0.66
CA GLN A 127 16.10 1.03 -1.76
C GLN A 127 15.01 -0.05 -1.82
N ALA A 128 14.56 -0.58 -0.69
CA ALA A 128 13.47 -1.53 -0.61
C ALA A 128 12.15 -0.93 -1.16
N ILE A 129 11.82 0.30 -0.78
CA ILE A 129 10.66 1.04 -1.30
C ILE A 129 10.74 1.19 -2.82
N ASN A 130 11.92 1.49 -3.38
CA ASN A 130 12.10 1.59 -4.83
C ASN A 130 11.90 0.26 -5.56
N ILE A 131 12.20 -0.89 -4.91
CA ILE A 131 11.97 -2.22 -5.50
C ILE A 131 10.48 -2.57 -5.48
N TYR A 132 9.82 -2.37 -4.34
CA TYR A 132 8.39 -2.66 -4.14
C TYR A 132 7.68 -1.51 -3.41
N PRO A 133 7.31 -0.44 -4.13
CA PRO A 133 6.77 0.77 -3.53
C PRO A 133 5.41 0.58 -2.82
N ASN A 134 4.70 -0.49 -3.13
CA ASN A 134 3.39 -0.79 -2.53
C ASN A 134 3.46 -1.77 -1.35
N ARG A 135 4.66 -2.17 -0.92
CA ARG A 135 4.86 -2.97 0.30
C ARG A 135 5.09 -2.06 1.48
N PHE A 136 4.38 -2.32 2.56
CA PHE A 136 4.34 -1.44 3.74
C PHE A 136 5.52 -1.66 4.70
N GLU A 137 6.13 -2.85 4.72
CA GLU A 137 7.17 -3.24 5.68
C GLU A 137 8.37 -2.29 5.67
N ALA A 138 8.79 -1.80 4.49
CA ALA A 138 9.92 -0.87 4.39
C ALA A 138 9.60 0.52 4.97
N TYR A 139 8.36 1.01 4.80
CA TYR A 139 7.90 2.25 5.41
C TYR A 139 7.79 2.11 6.93
N GLU A 140 7.24 1.01 7.42
CA GLU A 140 7.13 0.74 8.84
C GLU A 140 8.51 0.60 9.50
N SER A 141 9.44 -0.09 8.85
CA SER A 141 10.82 -0.22 9.33
C SER A 141 11.55 1.14 9.38
N MET A 142 11.25 2.04 8.43
CA MET A 142 11.79 3.39 8.44
C MET A 142 11.24 4.23 9.61
N LEU A 143 9.93 4.14 9.90
CA LEU A 143 9.32 4.79 11.06
C LEU A 143 9.88 4.22 12.36
N GLN A 144 10.02 2.89 12.46
CA GLN A 144 10.60 2.23 13.65
C GLN A 144 12.04 2.69 13.90
N ALA A 145 12.84 2.87 12.85
CA ALA A 145 14.20 3.36 13.00
C ALA A 145 14.24 4.80 13.52
N TYR A 146 13.32 5.67 13.12
CA TYR A 146 13.21 7.02 13.68
C TYR A 146 12.71 7.00 15.14
N GLU A 147 11.79 6.09 15.47
CA GLU A 147 11.32 5.88 16.83
C GLU A 147 12.43 5.40 17.77
N ASP A 148 13.25 4.44 17.33
CA ASP A 148 14.38 3.91 18.08
C ASP A 148 15.43 4.99 18.41
N GLU A 149 15.60 5.94 17.48
CA GLU A 149 16.44 7.14 17.69
C GLU A 149 15.77 8.22 18.54
N GLY A 150 14.45 8.12 18.75
CA GLY A 150 13.67 9.16 19.42
C GLY A 150 13.63 10.49 18.64
N LYS A 151 13.83 10.46 17.32
CA LYS A 151 14.00 11.65 16.48
C LYS A 151 13.08 11.61 15.26
N PHE A 152 12.12 12.53 15.21
CA PHE A 152 11.25 12.75 14.07
C PHE A 152 11.03 14.26 13.85
N GLY A 153 12.06 14.94 13.38
CA GLY A 153 12.01 16.36 13.06
C GLY A 153 11.64 16.60 11.60
N LYS A 154 11.81 17.84 11.16
CA LYS A 154 11.46 18.25 9.79
C LYS A 154 12.17 17.43 8.71
N GLU A 155 13.45 17.16 8.87
CA GLU A 155 14.25 16.42 7.89
C GLU A 155 13.69 14.99 7.69
N GLN A 156 13.49 14.24 8.78
CA GLN A 156 12.93 12.89 8.77
C GLN A 156 11.50 12.87 8.21
N ASN A 157 10.71 13.87 8.61
CA ASN A 157 9.36 14.07 8.11
C ASN A 157 9.33 14.28 6.59
N ASP A 158 10.13 15.21 6.08
CA ASP A 158 10.14 15.57 4.66
C ASP A 158 10.64 14.40 3.81
N GLU A 159 11.66 13.68 4.30
CA GLU A 159 12.19 12.48 3.66
C GLU A 159 11.14 11.36 3.60
N PHE A 160 10.49 11.06 4.72
CA PHE A 160 9.44 10.03 4.78
C PHE A 160 8.23 10.39 3.91
N LEU A 161 7.72 11.63 4.04
CA LEU A 161 6.56 12.08 3.29
C LEU A 161 6.80 12.15 1.79
N ALA A 162 8.03 12.46 1.34
CA ALA A 162 8.36 12.42 -0.08
C ALA A 162 8.15 11.02 -0.66
N LEU A 163 8.61 9.98 0.03
CA LEU A 163 8.42 8.59 -0.38
C LEU A 163 6.95 8.16 -0.30
N TYR A 164 6.30 8.43 0.84
CA TYR A 164 4.89 8.10 1.05
C TYR A 164 3.99 8.72 -0.03
N ASN A 165 4.13 10.03 -0.26
CA ASN A 165 3.31 10.75 -1.23
C ASN A 165 3.58 10.34 -2.68
N ALA A 166 4.80 9.93 -3.02
CA ALA A 166 5.14 9.42 -4.35
C ALA A 166 4.41 8.10 -4.69
N HIS A 167 4.06 7.31 -3.69
CA HIS A 167 3.56 5.95 -3.89
C HIS A 167 2.16 5.67 -3.33
N LYS A 168 1.62 6.54 -2.47
CA LYS A 168 0.33 6.33 -1.76
C LYS A 168 -0.87 6.02 -2.65
N ASP A 169 -0.85 6.45 -3.92
CA ASP A 169 -1.94 6.17 -4.86
C ASP A 169 -1.96 4.73 -5.34
N GLY A 170 -0.83 4.01 -5.20
CA GLY A 170 -0.72 2.58 -5.50
C GLY A 170 -1.01 1.66 -4.31
N PHE A 171 -1.28 2.21 -3.12
CA PHE A 171 -1.56 1.39 -1.93
C PHE A 171 -2.97 0.79 -1.96
N ASP A 172 -3.09 -0.44 -1.47
CA ASP A 172 -4.38 -1.04 -1.16
C ASP A 172 -4.96 -0.40 0.11
N LYS A 173 -5.87 0.54 -0.08
CA LYS A 173 -6.47 1.34 1.00
C LYS A 173 -7.45 0.53 1.87
N THR A 174 -7.79 -0.70 1.47
CA THR A 174 -8.69 -1.59 2.22
C THR A 174 -7.90 -2.58 3.08
N SER A 175 -6.59 -2.67 2.90
CA SER A 175 -5.74 -3.62 3.62
C SER A 175 -5.50 -3.23 5.08
N VAL A 176 -5.25 -4.24 5.91
CA VAL A 176 -4.86 -4.07 7.32
C VAL A 176 -3.51 -3.36 7.41
N GLU A 177 -2.60 -3.67 6.51
CA GLU A 177 -1.27 -3.09 6.44
C GLU A 177 -1.33 -1.58 6.18
N TYR A 178 -2.24 -1.12 5.31
CA TYR A 178 -2.45 0.31 5.09
C TYR A 178 -2.97 1.01 6.34
N ALA A 179 -3.92 0.39 7.05
CA ALA A 179 -4.44 0.92 8.30
C ALA A 179 -3.35 0.98 9.38
N ASN A 180 -2.54 -0.06 9.52
CA ASN A 180 -1.40 -0.10 10.42
C ASN A 180 -0.36 0.99 10.11
N LEU A 181 -0.02 1.16 8.82
CA LEU A 181 0.92 2.21 8.41
C LEU A 181 0.39 3.61 8.79
N ASN A 182 -0.88 3.94 8.50
CA ASN A 182 -1.45 5.23 8.88
C ASN A 182 -1.48 5.41 10.39
N TYR A 183 -1.82 4.37 11.16
CA TYR A 183 -1.75 4.41 12.61
C TYR A 183 -0.32 4.71 13.10
N LYS A 184 0.69 4.01 12.60
CA LYS A 184 2.09 4.24 12.95
C LYS A 184 2.58 5.64 12.58
N ILE A 185 2.20 6.16 11.40
CA ILE A 185 2.52 7.54 11.02
C ILE A 185 1.85 8.53 11.99
N GLY A 186 0.58 8.31 12.31
CA GLY A 186 -0.14 9.12 13.30
C GLY A 186 0.57 9.14 14.66
N MET A 187 1.01 7.98 15.15
CA MET A 187 1.76 7.84 16.40
C MET A 187 3.12 8.54 16.34
N MET A 188 3.84 8.44 15.21
CA MET A 188 5.10 9.16 15.04
C MET A 188 4.92 10.67 15.17
N TYR A 189 3.88 11.24 14.57
CA TYR A 189 3.57 12.65 14.78
C TYR A 189 3.14 12.97 16.19
N PHE A 190 2.29 12.17 16.76
CA PHE A 190 1.73 12.41 18.10
C PHE A 190 2.81 12.35 19.19
N ASN A 191 3.71 11.38 19.11
CA ASN A 191 4.70 11.12 20.16
C ASN A 191 6.06 11.80 19.92
N TYR A 192 6.55 11.84 18.67
CA TYR A 192 7.96 12.11 18.38
C TYR A 192 8.21 13.39 17.57
N TYR A 193 7.18 14.00 16.94
CA TYR A 193 7.43 15.16 16.09
C TYR A 193 7.99 16.34 16.85
N THR A 194 9.08 16.91 16.33
CA THR A 194 9.73 18.13 16.83
C THR A 194 9.83 19.19 15.75
N ASN A 195 9.85 20.47 16.15
CA ASN A 195 10.13 21.60 15.27
C ASN A 195 11.61 21.63 14.87
N ASP A 196 11.98 22.57 14.00
CA ASP A 196 13.35 22.74 13.50
C ASP A 196 14.37 23.03 14.60
N ASP A 197 13.97 23.66 15.70
CA ASP A 197 14.75 23.99 16.88
C ASP A 197 14.82 22.86 17.93
N GLY A 198 14.23 21.69 17.63
CA GLY A 198 14.13 20.57 18.55
C GLY A 198 13.04 20.70 19.59
N SER A 199 12.37 21.86 19.69
CA SER A 199 11.19 22.02 20.56
C SER A 199 9.99 21.25 20.01
N TYR A 200 9.02 20.99 20.88
CA TYR A 200 7.74 20.48 20.42
C TYR A 200 6.58 21.32 20.95
N SER A 201 5.51 21.34 20.17
CA SER A 201 4.22 21.86 20.58
C SER A 201 3.22 20.71 20.47
N PHE A 202 2.54 20.39 21.55
CA PHE A 202 1.50 19.36 21.54
C PHE A 202 0.43 19.66 20.47
N SER A 203 0.08 20.93 20.29
CA SER A 203 -0.82 21.39 19.24
C SER A 203 -0.33 21.05 17.84
N ASN A 204 0.97 21.24 17.55
CA ASN A 204 1.55 20.86 16.26
C ASN A 204 1.55 19.35 16.05
N ARG A 205 1.89 18.57 17.07
CA ARG A 205 1.83 17.11 17.06
C ARG A 205 0.43 16.62 16.72
N VAL A 206 -0.55 17.08 17.45
CA VAL A 206 -1.97 16.73 17.27
C VAL A 206 -2.48 17.10 15.87
N GLN A 207 -2.16 18.32 15.39
CA GLN A 207 -2.58 18.77 14.06
C GLN A 207 -2.03 17.90 12.93
N LYS A 208 -0.77 17.48 13.03
CA LYS A 208 -0.14 16.61 12.04
C LYS A 208 -0.67 15.17 12.12
N ALA A 209 -0.81 14.62 13.32
CA ALA A 209 -1.31 13.29 13.56
C ALA A 209 -2.77 13.10 13.08
N TYR A 210 -3.59 14.13 13.21
CA TYR A 210 -5.01 14.12 12.87
C TYR A 210 -5.28 13.52 11.49
N SER A 211 -4.56 13.96 10.46
CA SER A 211 -4.81 13.55 9.08
C SER A 211 -4.65 12.04 8.86
N PHE A 212 -3.74 11.39 9.58
CA PHE A 212 -3.48 9.96 9.46
C PHE A 212 -4.47 9.11 10.26
N PHE A 213 -4.83 9.55 11.47
CA PHE A 213 -5.91 8.89 12.23
C PHE A 213 -7.27 9.05 11.54
N ALA A 214 -7.52 10.21 10.88
CA ALA A 214 -8.75 10.43 10.12
C ALA A 214 -8.89 9.47 8.94
N VAL A 215 -7.80 9.09 8.26
CA VAL A 215 -7.83 8.08 7.20
C VAL A 215 -8.42 6.77 7.71
N ASN A 216 -8.02 6.32 8.90
CA ASN A 216 -8.53 5.09 9.51
C ASN A 216 -9.97 5.24 10.01
N HIS A 217 -10.32 6.39 10.60
CA HIS A 217 -11.67 6.66 11.10
C HIS A 217 -12.70 6.74 9.97
N ASP A 218 -12.37 7.42 8.86
CA ASP A 218 -13.27 7.64 7.73
C ASP A 218 -13.40 6.42 6.82
N ASN A 219 -12.43 5.50 6.85
CA ASN A 219 -12.41 4.33 6.00
C ASN A 219 -13.31 3.20 6.54
N LYS A 220 -14.54 3.13 6.01
CA LYS A 220 -15.53 2.10 6.38
C LYS A 220 -15.19 0.69 5.89
N GLU A 221 -14.25 0.57 4.96
CA GLU A 221 -13.83 -0.68 4.33
C GLU A 221 -12.60 -1.30 5.01
N ILE A 222 -12.03 -0.62 6.02
CA ILE A 222 -10.92 -1.19 6.79
C ILE A 222 -11.31 -2.56 7.35
N SER A 223 -10.44 -3.54 7.12
CA SER A 223 -10.57 -4.88 7.62
C SER A 223 -10.88 -4.92 9.13
N LYS A 224 -11.77 -5.82 9.53
CA LYS A 224 -12.07 -6.09 10.94
C LYS A 224 -10.85 -6.65 11.70
N GLU A 225 -9.82 -7.07 10.97
CA GLU A 225 -8.56 -7.59 11.50
C GLU A 225 -7.57 -6.50 11.93
N PHE A 226 -7.91 -5.22 11.72
CA PHE A 226 -7.11 -4.11 12.22
C PHE A 226 -7.24 -4.02 13.75
N GLU A 227 -6.28 -4.60 14.46
CA GLU A 227 -6.29 -4.72 15.93
C GLU A 227 -6.26 -3.35 16.63
N SER A 228 -5.51 -2.38 16.10
CA SER A 228 -5.38 -1.04 16.69
C SER A 228 -6.56 -0.10 16.36
N LYS A 229 -7.69 -0.61 15.91
CA LYS A 229 -8.84 0.21 15.50
C LYS A 229 -9.36 1.10 16.64
N ASN A 230 -9.55 0.53 17.81
CA ASN A 230 -10.13 1.24 18.94
C ASN A 230 -9.22 2.38 19.40
N ILE A 231 -7.93 2.10 19.57
CA ILE A 231 -6.98 3.11 20.00
C ILE A 231 -6.76 4.17 18.91
N SER A 232 -6.74 3.80 17.65
CA SER A 232 -6.68 4.74 16.52
C SER A 232 -7.87 5.69 16.50
N ASP A 233 -9.09 5.20 16.80
CA ASP A 233 -10.29 6.03 16.94
C ASP A 233 -10.21 6.98 18.14
N CYS A 234 -9.67 6.53 19.26
CA CYS A 234 -9.43 7.41 20.42
C CYS A 234 -8.48 8.55 20.07
N TYR A 235 -7.35 8.26 19.41
CA TYR A 235 -6.41 9.31 18.97
C TYR A 235 -7.05 10.26 17.95
N TYR A 236 -7.85 9.72 17.01
CA TYR A 236 -8.62 10.57 16.10
C TYR A 236 -9.50 11.56 16.84
N ARG A 237 -10.29 11.10 17.83
CA ARG A 237 -11.21 11.95 18.62
C ARG A 237 -10.48 12.99 19.45
N ILE A 238 -9.35 12.63 20.05
CA ILE A 238 -8.47 13.58 20.77
C ILE A 238 -7.99 14.67 19.78
N CYS A 239 -7.44 14.26 18.64
CA CYS A 239 -6.93 15.19 17.64
C CYS A 239 -8.04 16.06 17.03
N TYR A 240 -9.22 15.48 16.79
CA TYR A 240 -10.40 16.21 16.30
C TYR A 240 -10.86 17.30 17.26
N PHE A 241 -10.92 17.00 18.56
CA PHE A 241 -11.28 17.97 19.59
C PHE A 241 -10.33 19.17 19.59
N TYR A 242 -9.02 18.90 19.59
CA TYR A 242 -8.01 19.97 19.53
C TYR A 242 -8.18 20.82 18.27
N LYS A 243 -8.33 20.17 17.12
CA LYS A 243 -8.49 20.87 15.84
C LYS A 243 -9.74 21.74 15.80
N LYS A 244 -10.87 21.24 16.34
CA LYS A 244 -12.16 21.90 16.28
C LYS A 244 -12.27 23.03 17.31
N TYR A 245 -11.88 22.78 18.56
CA TYR A 245 -12.20 23.65 19.68
C TYR A 245 -11.01 24.44 20.25
N ILE A 246 -9.77 24.01 19.98
CA ILE A 246 -8.58 24.66 20.55
C ILE A 246 -7.76 25.41 19.50
N LEU A 247 -7.59 24.84 18.30
CA LEU A 247 -6.69 25.35 17.26
C LEU A 247 -7.40 26.16 16.16
N SER A 248 -8.72 26.14 16.11
CA SER A 248 -9.48 26.85 15.08
C SER A 248 -9.50 28.34 15.35
N SER A 249 -8.89 29.14 14.48
CA SER A 249 -8.81 30.61 14.62
C SER A 249 -9.93 31.37 13.92
N ALA A 250 -10.76 30.73 13.12
CA ALA A 250 -11.68 31.42 12.22
C ALA A 250 -13.11 31.59 12.75
N THR A 251 -13.60 30.68 13.57
CA THR A 251 -14.87 30.76 14.32
C THR A 251 -14.75 29.76 15.46
N VAL A 252 -14.33 30.23 16.63
CA VAL A 252 -14.22 29.33 17.80
C VAL A 252 -15.64 28.96 18.20
N GLU A 253 -16.10 27.79 17.77
CA GLU A 253 -17.19 27.11 18.42
C GLU A 253 -16.66 26.70 19.79
N GLU A 254 -17.17 27.26 20.87
CA GLU A 254 -16.76 26.88 22.21
C GLU A 254 -17.21 25.44 22.49
N ALA A 255 -16.33 24.67 23.09
CA ALA A 255 -16.66 23.31 23.47
C ALA A 255 -17.71 23.30 24.58
N SER A 256 -18.81 22.58 24.41
CA SER A 256 -19.81 22.39 25.43
C SER A 256 -19.35 21.43 26.53
N LYS A 257 -20.10 21.38 27.62
CA LYS A 257 -19.92 20.38 28.71
C LYS A 257 -19.86 18.96 28.10
N ASP A 258 -20.81 18.59 27.29
CA ASP A 258 -20.90 17.26 26.68
C ASP A 258 -19.67 16.94 25.81
N ASN A 259 -19.12 17.94 25.11
CA ASN A 259 -17.90 17.75 24.31
C ASN A 259 -16.68 17.44 25.18
N TYR A 260 -16.52 18.13 26.32
CA TYR A 260 -15.46 17.83 27.27
C TYR A 260 -15.65 16.46 27.91
N GLU A 261 -16.86 16.11 28.37
CA GLU A 261 -17.15 14.81 29.00
C GLU A 261 -16.93 13.65 28.02
N GLU A 262 -17.32 13.80 26.76
CA GLU A 262 -17.03 12.81 25.70
C GLU A 262 -15.52 12.65 25.49
N LEU A 263 -14.75 13.77 25.48
CA LEU A 263 -13.30 13.72 25.35
C LEU A 263 -12.65 13.04 26.57
N LEU A 264 -13.03 13.39 27.79
CA LEU A 264 -12.51 12.78 29.02
C LEU A 264 -12.74 11.26 29.02
N SER A 265 -13.95 10.82 28.66
CA SER A 265 -14.26 9.40 28.50
C SER A 265 -13.43 8.73 27.39
N THR A 266 -13.14 9.45 26.29
CA THR A 266 -12.28 8.96 25.22
C THR A 266 -10.83 8.82 25.69
N ILE A 267 -10.32 9.77 26.47
CA ILE A 267 -8.99 9.71 27.08
C ILE A 267 -8.89 8.51 28.02
N GLU A 268 -9.89 8.27 28.87
CA GLU A 268 -9.90 7.10 29.76
C GLU A 268 -9.82 5.78 29.00
N LYS A 269 -10.54 5.64 27.89
CA LYS A 269 -10.45 4.48 27.01
C LYS A 269 -9.06 4.35 26.41
N ALA A 270 -8.48 5.45 25.93
CA ALA A 270 -7.13 5.46 25.39
C ALA A 270 -6.08 5.05 26.43
N LEU A 271 -6.22 5.52 27.68
CA LEU A 271 -5.34 5.16 28.80
C LEU A 271 -5.38 3.65 29.12
N ALA A 272 -6.53 2.99 28.91
CA ALA A 272 -6.65 1.55 29.07
C ALA A 272 -6.02 0.78 27.89
N GLU A 273 -6.23 1.25 26.67
CA GLU A 273 -5.70 0.60 25.45
C GLU A 273 -4.15 0.68 25.37
N VAL A 274 -3.53 1.77 25.87
CA VAL A 274 -2.07 1.93 25.81
C VAL A 274 -1.29 1.18 26.90
N GLU A 275 -1.93 0.50 27.83
CA GLU A 275 -1.25 -0.19 28.95
C GLU A 275 -0.20 -1.21 28.47
N ASN A 276 -0.36 -1.79 27.29
CA ASN A 276 0.57 -2.72 26.69
C ASN A 276 1.55 -2.06 25.69
N ALA A 277 1.46 -0.75 25.47
CA ALA A 277 2.36 -0.01 24.59
C ALA A 277 3.72 0.25 25.27
N GLY A 278 4.67 0.78 24.49
CA GLY A 278 5.96 1.22 25.02
C GLY A 278 5.83 2.29 26.11
N ALA A 279 6.75 2.32 27.05
CA ALA A 279 6.69 3.27 28.16
C ALA A 279 6.66 4.73 27.68
N TYR A 280 7.35 5.07 26.63
CA TYR A 280 7.37 6.42 26.06
C TYR A 280 6.00 6.80 25.48
N ASP A 281 5.34 5.91 24.75
CA ASP A 281 4.00 6.16 24.19
C ASP A 281 2.95 6.36 25.29
N GLN A 282 3.01 5.53 26.34
CA GLN A 282 2.16 5.69 27.51
C GLN A 282 2.37 7.07 28.15
N LEU A 283 3.63 7.43 28.42
CA LEU A 283 3.98 8.71 29.07
C LEU A 283 3.62 9.92 28.21
N THR A 284 3.72 9.83 26.89
CA THR A 284 3.30 10.92 25.99
C THR A 284 1.79 11.18 26.10
N LEU A 285 0.98 10.12 26.13
CA LEU A 285 -0.46 10.27 26.35
C LEU A 285 -0.76 10.79 27.75
N TYR A 286 -0.04 10.31 28.76
CA TYR A 286 -0.21 10.74 30.17
C TYR A 286 0.13 12.22 30.33
N ASN A 287 1.27 12.67 29.82
CA ASN A 287 1.67 14.08 29.87
C ASN A 287 0.72 14.95 29.05
N GLY A 288 0.33 14.53 27.86
CA GLY A 288 -0.66 15.24 27.05
C GLY A 288 -2.01 15.40 27.78
N THR A 289 -2.43 14.37 28.52
CA THR A 289 -3.64 14.43 29.36
C THR A 289 -3.47 15.42 30.48
N PHE A 290 -2.35 15.40 31.21
CA PHE A 290 -2.05 16.33 32.27
C PHE A 290 -2.09 17.80 31.83
N MET A 291 -1.36 18.07 30.73
CA MET A 291 -1.34 19.42 30.16
C MET A 291 -2.72 19.86 29.69
N PHE A 292 -3.49 18.98 29.06
CA PHE A 292 -4.86 19.28 28.64
C PHE A 292 -5.74 19.68 29.81
N LEU A 293 -5.75 18.89 30.89
CA LEU A 293 -6.58 19.16 32.08
C LEU A 293 -6.20 20.50 32.72
N TYR A 294 -4.90 20.78 32.81
CA TYR A 294 -4.40 22.04 33.35
C TYR A 294 -4.76 23.24 32.46
N ASP A 295 -4.49 23.14 31.14
CA ASP A 295 -4.69 24.26 30.22
C ASP A 295 -6.17 24.59 30.03
N GLN A 296 -7.02 23.57 29.98
CA GLN A 296 -8.45 23.73 29.74
C GLN A 296 -9.29 23.92 31.03
N ARG A 297 -8.67 23.96 32.22
CA ARG A 297 -9.37 24.04 33.50
C ARG A 297 -10.40 25.18 33.58
N SER A 298 -10.05 26.37 33.10
CA SER A 298 -10.96 27.53 33.13
C SER A 298 -12.14 27.37 32.17
N SER A 299 -11.92 26.82 30.99
CA SER A 299 -12.97 26.53 30.03
C SER A 299 -13.92 25.44 30.52
N MET A 300 -13.37 24.39 31.15
CA MET A 300 -14.17 23.31 31.74
C MET A 300 -15.03 23.80 32.90
N VAL A 301 -14.48 24.68 33.76
CA VAL A 301 -15.24 25.35 34.84
C VAL A 301 -16.37 26.20 34.25
N GLN A 302 -16.11 26.98 33.22
CA GLN A 302 -17.10 27.85 32.57
C GLN A 302 -18.32 27.10 32.04
N VAL A 303 -18.11 25.86 31.54
CA VAL A 303 -19.21 25.02 31.03
C VAL A 303 -19.71 23.99 32.06
N ASN A 304 -19.31 24.12 33.32
CA ASN A 304 -19.73 23.26 34.44
C ASN A 304 -19.41 21.76 34.23
N VAL A 305 -18.23 21.43 33.73
CA VAL A 305 -17.73 20.04 33.75
C VAL A 305 -17.54 19.63 35.21
N ASP A 306 -17.87 18.38 35.55
CA ASP A 306 -17.75 17.90 36.93
C ASP A 306 -16.28 17.87 37.37
N LYS A 307 -15.96 18.54 38.48
CA LYS A 307 -14.64 18.60 39.10
C LYS A 307 -14.09 17.20 39.41
N ASP A 308 -14.98 16.30 39.88
CA ASP A 308 -14.56 14.98 40.29
C ASP A 308 -14.08 14.13 39.11
N LEU A 309 -14.67 14.30 37.92
CA LEU A 309 -14.20 13.62 36.69
C LEU A 309 -12.76 14.03 36.36
N ILE A 310 -12.46 15.31 36.44
CA ILE A 310 -11.14 15.86 36.09
C ILE A 310 -10.09 15.39 37.12
N THR A 311 -10.42 15.51 38.39
CA THR A 311 -9.48 15.14 39.47
C THR A 311 -9.24 13.62 39.51
N GLN A 312 -10.26 12.80 39.30
CA GLN A 312 -10.11 11.35 39.23
C GLN A 312 -9.26 10.93 38.04
N LEU A 313 -9.46 11.54 36.85
CA LEU A 313 -8.64 11.26 35.69
C LEU A 313 -7.18 11.65 35.94
N MET A 314 -6.92 12.81 36.53
CA MET A 314 -5.58 13.24 36.88
C MET A 314 -4.91 12.29 37.87
N ASP A 315 -5.62 11.87 38.94
CA ASP A 315 -5.12 10.93 39.92
C ASP A 315 -4.85 9.54 39.31
N ASN A 316 -5.67 9.10 38.36
CA ASN A 316 -5.47 7.85 37.65
C ASN A 316 -4.19 7.89 36.82
N VAL A 317 -3.99 8.95 36.04
CA VAL A 317 -2.79 9.16 35.23
C VAL A 317 -1.53 9.20 36.11
N TYR A 318 -1.57 9.96 37.21
CA TYR A 318 -0.46 10.03 38.16
C TYR A 318 -0.09 8.64 38.73
N LYS A 319 -1.08 7.88 39.22
CA LYS A 319 -0.86 6.51 39.72
C LYS A 319 -0.30 5.55 38.67
N LYS A 320 -0.74 5.66 37.40
CA LYS A 320 -0.18 4.89 36.33
C LYS A 320 1.26 5.27 36.02
N THR A 321 1.57 6.58 36.04
CA THR A 321 2.92 7.12 35.84
C THR A 321 3.89 6.63 36.94
N GLU A 322 3.50 6.67 38.20
CA GLU A 322 4.35 6.19 39.31
C GLU A 322 4.75 4.73 39.15
N LYS A 323 3.79 3.87 38.72
CA LYS A 323 3.99 2.42 38.59
C LYS A 323 4.79 2.04 37.35
N LEU A 324 4.87 2.92 36.33
CA LEU A 324 5.50 2.60 35.08
C LEU A 324 7.02 2.48 35.22
N SER A 325 7.58 1.33 34.83
CA SER A 325 9.02 1.12 34.78
C SER A 325 9.59 1.70 33.49
N VAL A 326 10.62 2.52 33.60
CA VAL A 326 11.27 3.20 32.48
C VAL A 326 12.76 2.92 32.44
N GLN A 327 13.34 2.78 31.25
CA GLN A 327 14.75 2.47 31.06
C GLN A 327 15.48 3.55 30.25
N LYS A 328 14.77 4.17 29.29
CA LYS A 328 15.35 5.21 28.42
C LYS A 328 15.31 6.56 29.13
N GLU A 329 16.36 7.38 29.00
CA GLU A 329 16.50 8.70 29.58
C GLU A 329 15.32 9.62 29.22
N GLN A 330 14.94 9.68 27.95
CA GLN A 330 13.81 10.45 27.46
C GLN A 330 12.47 10.07 28.14
N SER A 331 12.24 8.78 28.41
CA SER A 331 11.08 8.32 29.16
C SER A 331 11.16 8.71 30.63
N GLN A 332 12.36 8.74 31.21
CA GLN A 332 12.55 9.15 32.60
C GLN A 332 12.29 10.65 32.78
N GLU A 333 12.73 11.48 31.84
CA GLU A 333 12.48 12.92 31.83
C GLU A 333 10.98 13.19 31.81
N LEU A 334 10.24 12.56 30.89
CA LEU A 334 8.80 12.73 30.77
C LEU A 334 8.04 12.22 31.98
N LYS A 335 8.49 11.11 32.60
CA LYS A 335 7.95 10.59 33.84
C LYS A 335 8.13 11.59 35.01
N ASN A 336 9.32 12.16 35.14
CA ASN A 336 9.63 13.15 36.17
C ASN A 336 8.79 14.41 35.96
N GLU A 337 8.63 14.91 34.74
CA GLU A 337 7.80 16.07 34.44
C GLU A 337 6.35 15.89 34.91
N ILE A 338 5.75 14.71 34.67
CA ILE A 338 4.40 14.40 35.15
C ILE A 338 4.33 14.41 36.69
N ILE A 339 5.30 13.75 37.35
CA ILE A 339 5.33 13.61 38.79
C ILE A 339 5.52 14.98 39.47
N ASP A 340 6.45 15.79 38.98
CA ASP A 340 6.79 17.10 39.56
C ASP A 340 5.63 18.07 39.40
N ASN A 341 4.94 18.08 38.28
CA ASN A 341 3.83 19.00 38.01
C ASN A 341 2.49 18.58 38.64
N TYR A 342 2.34 17.31 39.06
CA TYR A 342 1.05 16.79 39.53
C TYR A 342 0.39 17.65 40.60
N LYS A 343 1.14 17.99 41.67
CA LYS A 343 0.60 18.74 42.78
C LYS A 343 0.16 20.15 42.38
N ASP A 344 1.01 20.84 41.62
CA ASP A 344 0.76 22.23 41.23
C ASP A 344 -0.44 22.31 40.26
N TYR A 345 -0.55 21.35 39.32
CA TYR A 345 -1.66 21.31 38.39
C TYR A 345 -2.98 20.96 39.09
N LYS A 346 -2.96 20.00 40.00
CA LYS A 346 -4.14 19.64 40.81
C LYS A 346 -4.65 20.82 41.63
N GLU A 347 -3.75 21.49 42.36
CA GLU A 347 -4.10 22.69 43.14
C GLU A 347 -4.63 23.82 42.24
N ALA A 348 -4.09 24.00 41.05
CA ALA A 348 -4.58 25.01 40.09
C ALA A 348 -5.98 24.71 39.58
N ILE A 349 -6.29 23.43 39.32
CA ILE A 349 -7.64 23.00 38.96
C ILE A 349 -8.61 23.23 40.13
N GLU A 350 -8.27 22.77 41.30
CA GLU A 350 -9.10 22.97 42.52
C GLU A 350 -9.40 24.45 42.78
N ARG A 351 -8.39 25.33 42.69
CA ARG A 351 -8.57 26.79 42.82
C ARG A 351 -9.49 27.37 41.74
N ALA A 352 -9.43 26.85 40.50
CA ALA A 352 -10.29 27.35 39.43
C ALA A 352 -11.77 27.10 39.74
N TYR A 353 -12.11 25.93 40.28
CA TYR A 353 -13.47 25.58 40.70
C TYR A 353 -13.91 26.38 41.91
N THR A 354 -13.10 26.45 42.97
CA THR A 354 -13.41 27.24 44.18
C THR A 354 -13.67 28.72 43.85
N ASN A 355 -12.83 29.32 43.03
CA ASN A 355 -13.02 30.71 42.58
C ASN A 355 -14.31 30.91 41.76
N ALA A 356 -14.79 29.90 41.07
CA ALA A 356 -16.05 29.98 40.34
C ALA A 356 -17.26 29.87 41.28
N GLU A 357 -17.21 28.98 42.26
CA GLU A 357 -18.21 28.82 43.30
C GLU A 357 -18.37 30.14 44.11
N GLU A 358 -17.26 30.70 44.57
CA GLU A 358 -17.26 31.99 45.29
C GLU A 358 -17.87 33.14 44.45
N ARG A 359 -17.59 33.19 43.17
CA ARG A 359 -18.19 34.21 42.26
C ARG A 359 -19.69 34.03 42.09
N GLN A 360 -20.18 32.80 42.04
CA GLN A 360 -21.63 32.50 41.92
C GLN A 360 -22.34 32.92 43.22
N GLU A 361 -21.80 32.57 44.39
CA GLU A 361 -22.34 32.96 45.68
C GLU A 361 -22.42 34.48 45.85
N LEU A 362 -21.39 35.23 45.40
CA LEU A 362 -21.36 36.68 45.44
C LEU A 362 -22.39 37.30 44.48
N GLN A 363 -22.64 36.69 43.31
CA GLN A 363 -23.65 37.16 42.37
C GLN A 363 -25.07 36.92 42.89
N GLU A 364 -25.31 35.77 43.50
CA GLU A 364 -26.60 35.44 44.15
C GLU A 364 -26.90 36.38 45.30
N SER A 365 -25.93 36.65 46.17
CA SER A 365 -26.09 37.57 47.33
C SER A 365 -26.37 39.01 46.88
N ASN A 366 -25.69 39.51 45.85
CA ASN A 366 -25.91 40.87 45.32
C ASN A 366 -27.25 40.97 44.54
N GLY A 367 -27.71 39.89 43.91
CA GLY A 367 -29.00 39.83 43.21
C GLY A 367 -30.19 39.82 44.15
N GLU A 368 -30.04 39.31 45.38
CA GLU A 368 -31.05 39.38 46.45
C GLU A 368 -31.19 40.77 47.04
N GLU A 369 -30.06 41.53 47.16
CA GLU A 369 -30.08 42.92 47.66
C GLU A 369 -30.73 43.93 46.64
N GLU A 370 -30.72 43.66 45.36
CA GLU A 370 -31.38 44.55 44.36
C GLU A 370 -32.92 44.29 44.22
N THR A 371 -33.45 43.21 44.82
CA THR A 371 -34.86 42.83 44.75
C THR A 371 -35.66 43.12 46.00
N GLU A 372 -35.08 43.67 47.08
CA GLU A 372 -35.74 44.22 48.25
C GLU A 372 -35.84 45.77 48.13
#